data_0d56f6a59a7e7c69bceca19b4f315b21
#
_entry.id   0d56f6a59a7e7c69bceca19b4f315b21
#
_cell.length_a   1.000
_cell.length_b   1.000
_cell.length_c   1.000
_cell.angle_alpha   90.00
_cell.angle_beta   90.00
_cell.angle_gamma   90.00
#
_symmetry.space_group_name_H-M   'P 1'
#
loop_
_entity.id
_entity.type
_entity.pdbx_description
1 polymer ?
#
loop_
_entity_poly.entity_id
_entity_poly.type
_entity_poly.pdbx_seq_one_letter_code
_entity_poly.pdbx_strand_id
1 'polypeptide(L)'
;MLTLVLANASFVPPTISDGHLPEIFPWGAEYGTGFGKQMLLVLLSVVLITAFFAWAMRRPRLVPGKAQWLAESGYSFVRNDIAKDILGEKNFKQWVPLLFSIFFFVLLNNLFGAIPVLQLPTFSHAGAAYGLALIVYAIWIGVGIKRHGVRYLKLAVVPSGVPGWILPLLVPLEIISTFIVRPLTHSLRLMATMLSGHMIVMLAGAGAAYLITQTGSLALQGTGILVILGSVALYFLELLIMYLQAFVFTLLTAIYIQGAIDANDH
;
A
#
# COMPACT_ATOMS: atom_id res chain seq x y z
N MET A 1 -22.49 -16.83 -5.65
CA MET A 1 -22.69 -15.84 -4.59
C MET A 1 -23.50 -14.61 -5.04
N LEU A 2 -23.32 -14.08 -6.25
CA LEU A 2 -24.15 -13.00 -6.82
C LEU A 2 -25.64 -13.36 -6.90
N THR A 3 -25.96 -14.62 -7.14
CA THR A 3 -27.33 -15.15 -7.27
C THR A 3 -28.12 -15.19 -5.95
N LEU A 4 -27.45 -15.25 -4.80
CA LEU A 4 -28.11 -15.26 -3.48
C LEU A 4 -28.53 -13.85 -3.01
N VAL A 5 -27.81 -12.81 -3.44
CA VAL A 5 -28.12 -11.42 -3.12
C VAL A 5 -29.36 -10.93 -3.89
N LEU A 6 -29.63 -11.53 -5.06
CA LEU A 6 -30.78 -11.16 -5.91
C LEU A 6 -32.10 -11.84 -5.50
N ALA A 7 -32.05 -12.82 -4.59
CA ALA A 7 -33.23 -13.58 -4.16
C ALA A 7 -34.01 -12.92 -3.00
N ASN A 8 -33.44 -11.94 -2.28
CA ASN A 8 -34.10 -11.25 -1.18
C ASN A 8 -34.62 -9.88 -1.65
N ALA A 9 -35.89 -9.61 -1.38
CA ALA A 9 -36.55 -8.33 -1.68
C ALA A 9 -35.97 -7.10 -0.93
N SER A 10 -35.00 -7.28 -0.05
CA SER A 10 -34.30 -6.23 0.69
C SER A 10 -32.85 -6.13 0.23
N PHE A 11 -32.38 -4.90 0.00
CA PHE A 11 -30.97 -4.62 -0.28
C PHE A 11 -30.11 -4.96 0.94
N VAL A 12 -29.19 -5.91 0.77
CA VAL A 12 -28.19 -6.22 1.80
C VAL A 12 -26.86 -5.59 1.34
N PRO A 13 -26.38 -4.55 2.06
CA PRO A 13 -25.11 -3.92 1.72
C PRO A 13 -23.95 -4.91 1.93
N PRO A 14 -22.90 -4.89 1.08
CA PRO A 14 -21.72 -5.69 1.28
C PRO A 14 -21.03 -5.30 2.60
N THR A 15 -20.57 -6.30 3.33
CA THR A 15 -19.90 -6.16 4.61
C THR A 15 -18.42 -6.53 4.52
N ILE A 16 -17.63 -6.14 5.51
CA ILE A 16 -16.20 -6.48 5.57
C ILE A 16 -15.98 -8.01 5.57
N SER A 17 -16.93 -8.77 6.12
CA SER A 17 -16.89 -10.24 6.13
C SER A 17 -16.99 -10.87 4.74
N ASP A 18 -17.59 -10.18 3.77
CA ASP A 18 -17.72 -10.67 2.39
C ASP A 18 -16.36 -10.68 1.65
N GLY A 19 -15.38 -9.95 2.19
CA GLY A 19 -13.99 -9.97 1.73
C GLY A 19 -13.14 -11.13 2.30
N HIS A 20 -13.68 -11.91 3.25
CA HIS A 20 -12.98 -13.10 3.76
C HIS A 20 -13.22 -14.29 2.85
N LEU A 21 -12.19 -14.70 2.10
CA LEU A 21 -12.23 -15.92 1.30
C LEU A 21 -11.77 -17.13 2.13
N PRO A 22 -12.33 -18.33 1.84
CA PRO A 22 -11.88 -19.55 2.48
C PRO A 22 -10.38 -19.79 2.20
N GLU A 23 -9.69 -20.33 3.19
CA GLU A 23 -8.28 -20.67 3.11
C GLU A 23 -8.07 -21.79 2.06
N ILE A 24 -7.03 -21.66 1.23
CA ILE A 24 -6.70 -22.65 0.20
C ILE A 24 -6.10 -23.90 0.83
N PHE A 25 -5.31 -23.73 1.90
CA PHE A 25 -4.72 -24.78 2.69
C PHE A 25 -5.06 -24.59 4.17
N PRO A 26 -5.76 -25.55 4.81
CA PRO A 26 -6.21 -25.41 6.21
C PRO A 26 -5.09 -25.61 7.24
N TRP A 27 -3.84 -25.67 6.85
CA TRP A 27 -2.70 -25.80 7.76
C TRP A 27 -2.56 -24.54 8.60
N GLY A 28 -2.90 -24.63 9.88
CA GLY A 28 -2.87 -23.52 10.83
C GLY A 28 -4.15 -22.67 10.88
N ALA A 29 -5.26 -23.11 10.27
CA ALA A 29 -6.55 -22.42 10.28
C ALA A 29 -7.07 -22.14 11.70
N GLU A 30 -6.81 -23.03 12.65
CA GLU A 30 -7.17 -22.85 14.08
C GLU A 30 -6.46 -21.65 14.75
N TYR A 31 -5.32 -21.22 14.22
CA TYR A 31 -4.53 -20.09 14.73
C TYR A 31 -4.55 -18.86 13.82
N GLY A 32 -5.37 -18.87 12.75
CA GLY A 32 -5.42 -17.76 11.79
C GLY A 32 -4.14 -17.60 10.94
N THR A 33 -3.27 -18.62 10.91
CA THR A 33 -2.00 -18.64 10.18
C THR A 33 -2.06 -19.45 8.90
N GLY A 34 -3.27 -19.80 8.42
CA GLY A 34 -3.49 -20.57 7.20
C GLY A 34 -2.92 -19.90 5.95
N PHE A 35 -2.48 -20.71 4.98
CA PHE A 35 -1.98 -20.24 3.69
C PHE A 35 -3.16 -19.78 2.83
N GLY A 36 -3.54 -18.52 2.99
CA GLY A 36 -4.66 -17.91 2.28
C GLY A 36 -4.30 -17.42 0.88
N LYS A 37 -5.32 -17.16 0.06
CA LYS A 37 -5.20 -16.57 -1.27
C LYS A 37 -4.33 -15.30 -1.28
N GLN A 38 -4.36 -14.52 -0.22
CA GLN A 38 -3.58 -13.28 -0.09
C GLN A 38 -2.07 -13.53 -0.06
N MET A 39 -1.60 -14.54 0.69
CA MET A 39 -0.20 -14.91 0.74
C MET A 39 0.30 -15.40 -0.63
N LEU A 40 -0.55 -16.13 -1.36
CA LEU A 40 -0.27 -16.51 -2.73
C LEU A 40 -0.14 -15.30 -3.65
N LEU A 41 -1.01 -14.29 -3.52
CA LEU A 41 -0.92 -13.05 -4.30
C LEU A 41 0.34 -12.24 -3.98
N VAL A 42 0.76 -12.21 -2.71
CA VAL A 42 2.05 -11.59 -2.32
C VAL A 42 3.22 -12.28 -3.04
N LEU A 43 3.28 -13.60 -3.00
CA LEU A 43 4.33 -14.35 -3.71
C LEU A 43 4.25 -14.16 -5.23
N LEU A 44 3.05 -14.19 -5.77
CA LEU A 44 2.80 -13.92 -7.19
C LEU A 44 3.28 -12.53 -7.59
N SER A 45 3.06 -11.51 -6.75
CA SER A 45 3.53 -10.15 -7.03
C SER A 45 5.06 -10.07 -7.16
N VAL A 46 5.78 -10.75 -6.28
CA VAL A 46 7.25 -10.79 -6.35
C VAL A 46 7.72 -11.47 -7.63
N VAL A 47 7.10 -12.61 -7.99
CA VAL A 47 7.42 -13.32 -9.23
C VAL A 47 7.12 -12.47 -10.46
N LEU A 48 5.97 -11.81 -10.50
CA LEU A 48 5.57 -10.98 -11.64
C LEU A 48 6.48 -9.76 -11.80
N ILE A 49 6.85 -9.08 -10.71
CA ILE A 49 7.76 -7.94 -10.75
C ILE A 49 9.13 -8.39 -11.27
N THR A 50 9.70 -9.42 -10.66
CA THR A 50 11.02 -9.92 -11.07
C THR A 50 11.02 -10.43 -12.51
N ALA A 51 9.99 -11.17 -12.92
CA ALA A 51 9.85 -11.67 -14.29
C ALA A 51 9.69 -10.52 -15.30
N PHE A 52 8.87 -9.51 -14.98
CA PHE A 52 8.65 -8.36 -15.86
C PHE A 52 9.94 -7.58 -16.09
N PHE A 53 10.66 -7.19 -15.02
CA PHE A 53 11.90 -6.43 -15.15
C PHE A 53 13.02 -7.25 -15.77
N ALA A 54 13.15 -8.54 -15.44
CA ALA A 54 14.11 -9.44 -16.07
C ALA A 54 13.84 -9.60 -17.56
N TRP A 55 12.57 -9.72 -17.97
CA TRP A 55 12.17 -9.81 -19.37
C TRP A 55 12.38 -8.50 -20.11
N ALA A 56 11.94 -7.37 -19.55
CA ALA A 56 12.03 -6.04 -20.16
C ALA A 56 13.48 -5.60 -20.41
N MET A 57 14.40 -5.97 -19.50
CA MET A 57 15.81 -5.62 -19.54
C MET A 57 16.72 -6.69 -20.14
N ARG A 58 16.16 -7.81 -20.64
CA ARG A 58 16.97 -8.94 -21.17
C ARG A 58 17.82 -8.57 -22.37
N ARG A 59 17.35 -7.66 -23.23
CA ARG A 59 18.07 -7.18 -24.42
C ARG A 59 17.87 -5.68 -24.57
N PRO A 60 18.58 -4.86 -23.79
CA PRO A 60 18.43 -3.41 -23.85
C PRO A 60 18.84 -2.89 -25.23
N ARG A 61 17.98 -2.07 -25.82
CA ARG A 61 18.21 -1.42 -27.11
C ARG A 61 18.37 0.09 -26.91
N LEU A 62 19.15 0.76 -27.77
CA LEU A 62 19.29 2.21 -27.74
C LEU A 62 17.96 2.93 -28.01
N VAL A 63 17.12 2.35 -28.87
CA VAL A 63 15.72 2.79 -29.03
C VAL A 63 14.85 1.82 -28.27
N PRO A 64 14.34 2.21 -27.09
CA PRO A 64 13.62 1.29 -26.20
C PRO A 64 12.27 0.87 -26.81
N GLY A 65 11.96 -0.42 -26.72
CA GLY A 65 10.62 -0.91 -26.98
C GLY A 65 9.66 -0.51 -25.84
N LYS A 66 8.35 -0.63 -26.05
CA LYS A 66 7.32 -0.20 -25.07
C LYS A 66 7.54 -0.76 -23.65
N ALA A 67 7.89 -2.04 -23.53
CA ALA A 67 8.16 -2.66 -22.23
C ALA A 67 9.44 -2.14 -21.57
N GLN A 68 10.52 -1.97 -22.35
CA GLN A 68 11.78 -1.40 -21.87
C GLN A 68 11.56 0.06 -21.45
N TRP A 69 10.86 0.85 -22.27
CA TRP A 69 10.54 2.24 -21.94
C TRP A 69 9.76 2.35 -20.62
N LEU A 70 8.76 1.49 -20.41
CA LEU A 70 7.98 1.48 -19.16
C LEU A 70 8.86 1.12 -17.94
N ALA A 71 9.73 0.12 -18.08
CA ALA A 71 10.64 -0.28 -17.02
C ALA A 71 11.67 0.82 -16.70
N GLU A 72 12.26 1.46 -17.70
CA GLU A 72 13.20 2.55 -17.55
C GLU A 72 12.54 3.81 -16.96
N SER A 73 11.34 4.16 -17.43
CA SER A 73 10.57 5.28 -16.89
C SER A 73 10.22 5.06 -15.41
N GLY A 74 9.75 3.86 -15.04
CA GLY A 74 9.47 3.54 -13.67
C GLY A 74 10.72 3.56 -12.77
N TYR A 75 11.85 3.06 -13.28
CA TYR A 75 13.12 3.14 -12.57
C TYR A 75 13.59 4.61 -12.41
N SER A 76 13.50 5.40 -13.48
CA SER A 76 13.89 6.81 -13.47
C SER A 76 13.04 7.62 -12.49
N PHE A 77 11.73 7.37 -12.45
CA PHE A 77 10.82 7.98 -11.49
C PHE A 77 11.25 7.71 -10.04
N VAL A 78 11.43 6.44 -9.66
CA VAL A 78 11.83 6.11 -8.29
C VAL A 78 13.23 6.65 -7.96
N ARG A 79 14.16 6.59 -8.93
CA ARG A 79 15.53 7.05 -8.75
C ARG A 79 15.63 8.56 -8.61
N ASN A 80 14.98 9.31 -9.50
CA ASN A 80 15.16 10.76 -9.58
C ASN A 80 14.16 11.49 -8.67
N ASP A 81 12.86 11.18 -8.79
CA ASP A 81 11.80 11.94 -8.14
C ASP A 81 11.54 11.50 -6.67
N ILE A 82 12.03 10.30 -6.27
CA ILE A 82 11.91 9.86 -4.88
C ILE A 82 13.30 9.80 -4.21
N ALA A 83 14.20 8.96 -4.74
CA ALA A 83 15.44 8.67 -4.03
C ALA A 83 16.41 9.87 -4.06
N LYS A 84 16.60 10.51 -5.22
CA LYS A 84 17.54 11.63 -5.35
C LYS A 84 17.04 12.88 -4.64
N ASP A 85 15.75 13.20 -4.77
CA ASP A 85 15.15 14.39 -4.16
C ASP A 85 15.16 14.32 -2.64
N ILE A 86 14.91 13.15 -2.05
CA ILE A 86 14.83 13.00 -0.59
C ILE A 86 16.21 12.74 0.04
N LEU A 87 16.97 11.76 -0.52
CA LEU A 87 18.23 11.29 0.07
C LEU A 87 19.46 12.11 -0.37
N GLY A 88 19.27 13.04 -1.32
CA GLY A 88 20.35 13.84 -1.89
C GLY A 88 21.34 13.07 -2.73
N GLU A 89 22.21 13.78 -3.47
CA GLU A 89 23.12 13.18 -4.45
C GLU A 89 24.17 12.22 -3.86
N LYS A 90 24.50 12.37 -2.58
CA LYS A 90 25.55 11.57 -1.93
C LYS A 90 25.09 10.18 -1.53
N ASN A 91 23.85 10.03 -1.05
CA ASN A 91 23.36 8.80 -0.41
C ASN A 91 22.36 7.99 -1.22
N PHE A 92 21.72 8.60 -2.25
CA PHE A 92 20.56 7.98 -2.91
C PHE A 92 20.89 6.63 -3.58
N LYS A 93 22.07 6.47 -4.20
CA LYS A 93 22.41 5.30 -5.03
C LYS A 93 22.26 3.96 -4.29
N GLN A 94 22.62 3.92 -3.01
CA GLN A 94 22.54 2.70 -2.20
C GLN A 94 21.10 2.31 -1.85
N TRP A 95 20.17 3.28 -1.83
CA TRP A 95 18.77 3.07 -1.43
C TRP A 95 17.80 2.91 -2.59
N VAL A 96 18.22 3.26 -3.83
CA VAL A 96 17.39 3.07 -5.03
C VAL A 96 16.85 1.65 -5.16
N PRO A 97 17.63 0.56 -4.99
CA PRO A 97 17.09 -0.80 -5.14
C PRO A 97 15.99 -1.11 -4.12
N LEU A 98 16.15 -0.65 -2.86
CA LEU A 98 15.16 -0.85 -1.81
C LEU A 98 13.86 -0.09 -2.12
N LEU A 99 13.98 1.22 -2.40
CA LEU A 99 12.82 2.07 -2.69
C LEU A 99 12.08 1.62 -3.95
N PHE A 100 12.82 1.19 -4.98
CA PHE A 100 12.28 0.61 -6.18
C PHE A 100 11.48 -0.67 -5.90
N SER A 101 12.05 -1.58 -5.10
CA SER A 101 11.37 -2.82 -4.72
C SER A 101 10.09 -2.55 -3.92
N ILE A 102 10.14 -1.64 -2.96
CA ILE A 102 8.97 -1.24 -2.16
C ILE A 102 7.90 -0.62 -3.04
N PHE A 103 8.26 0.32 -3.91
CA PHE A 103 7.31 1.02 -4.78
C PHE A 103 6.53 0.04 -5.67
N PHE A 104 7.24 -0.80 -6.43
CA PHE A 104 6.59 -1.74 -7.34
C PHE A 104 5.87 -2.86 -6.61
N PHE A 105 6.37 -3.29 -5.46
CA PHE A 105 5.71 -4.28 -4.62
C PHE A 105 4.36 -3.76 -4.11
N VAL A 106 4.33 -2.57 -3.52
CA VAL A 106 3.09 -1.96 -3.03
C VAL A 106 2.16 -1.65 -4.19
N LEU A 107 2.66 -1.07 -5.29
CA LEU A 107 1.86 -0.74 -6.47
C LEU A 107 1.17 -1.97 -7.05
N LEU A 108 1.89 -3.07 -7.28
CA LEU A 108 1.31 -4.26 -7.89
C LEU A 108 0.30 -4.95 -6.97
N ASN A 109 0.61 -5.03 -5.67
CA ASN A 109 -0.34 -5.60 -4.70
C ASN A 109 -1.61 -4.74 -4.57
N ASN A 110 -1.49 -3.42 -4.68
CA ASN A 110 -2.65 -2.52 -4.72
C ASN A 110 -3.48 -2.75 -6.00
N LEU A 111 -2.82 -2.82 -7.16
CA LEU A 111 -3.49 -3.06 -8.43
C LEU A 111 -4.20 -4.41 -8.51
N PHE A 112 -3.77 -5.43 -7.76
CA PHE A 112 -4.52 -6.69 -7.67
C PHE A 112 -5.93 -6.49 -7.11
N GLY A 113 -6.15 -5.52 -6.24
CA GLY A 113 -7.48 -5.14 -5.76
C GLY A 113 -8.40 -4.57 -6.85
N ALA A 114 -7.82 -3.92 -7.87
CA ALA A 114 -8.57 -3.37 -8.99
C ALA A 114 -9.00 -4.42 -10.01
N ILE A 115 -8.36 -5.58 -10.07
CA ILE A 115 -8.69 -6.61 -11.05
C ILE A 115 -9.91 -7.40 -10.60
N PRO A 116 -11.05 -7.37 -11.35
CA PRO A 116 -12.32 -8.00 -10.93
C PRO A 116 -12.23 -9.49 -10.66
N VAL A 117 -11.31 -10.22 -11.32
CA VAL A 117 -11.10 -11.66 -11.13
C VAL A 117 -10.37 -11.97 -9.82
N LEU A 118 -9.45 -11.11 -9.41
CA LEU A 118 -8.67 -11.28 -8.18
C LEU A 118 -9.42 -10.76 -6.95
N GLN A 119 -10.19 -9.68 -7.10
CA GLN A 119 -11.17 -9.07 -6.18
C GLN A 119 -10.70 -8.83 -4.72
N LEU A 120 -9.42 -9.03 -4.42
CA LEU A 120 -8.91 -8.88 -3.06
C LEU A 120 -7.64 -8.05 -3.06
N PRO A 121 -7.70 -6.86 -2.49
CA PRO A 121 -6.50 -6.12 -2.20
C PRO A 121 -5.69 -6.89 -1.14
N THR A 122 -4.45 -7.21 -1.48
CA THR A 122 -3.57 -8.03 -0.65
C THR A 122 -3.33 -7.43 0.73
N PHE A 123 -3.33 -6.10 0.81
CA PHE A 123 -3.13 -5.34 2.05
C PHE A 123 -4.44 -4.95 2.78
N SER A 124 -5.59 -5.50 2.38
CA SER A 124 -6.84 -5.30 3.14
C SER A 124 -6.79 -5.97 4.52
N HIS A 125 -5.95 -7.00 4.69
CA HIS A 125 -5.71 -7.62 5.99
C HIS A 125 -4.59 -6.89 6.74
N ALA A 126 -4.84 -6.58 8.00
CA ALA A 126 -3.92 -5.88 8.87
C ALA A 126 -2.53 -6.54 8.92
N GLY A 127 -2.45 -7.87 8.97
CA GLY A 127 -1.20 -8.61 9.08
C GLY A 127 -0.20 -8.32 7.97
N ALA A 128 -0.63 -8.28 6.70
CA ALA A 128 0.27 -8.01 5.57
C ALA A 128 0.77 -6.54 5.57
N ALA A 129 -0.13 -5.59 5.85
CA ALA A 129 0.23 -4.17 5.93
C ALA A 129 1.17 -3.88 7.10
N TYR A 130 0.89 -4.47 8.28
CA TYR A 130 1.78 -4.36 9.44
C TYR A 130 3.12 -5.03 9.20
N GLY A 131 3.15 -6.21 8.58
CA GLY A 131 4.39 -6.91 8.24
C GLY A 131 5.30 -6.06 7.37
N LEU A 132 4.78 -5.46 6.30
CA LEU A 132 5.55 -4.59 5.42
C LEU A 132 6.04 -3.32 6.16
N ALA A 133 5.18 -2.68 6.95
CA ALA A 133 5.56 -1.51 7.74
C ALA A 133 6.64 -1.85 8.77
N LEU A 134 6.58 -3.00 9.43
CA LEU A 134 7.61 -3.46 10.37
C LEU A 134 8.95 -3.73 9.69
N ILE A 135 8.95 -4.30 8.48
CA ILE A 135 10.19 -4.50 7.70
C ILE A 135 10.85 -3.15 7.41
N VAL A 136 10.08 -2.18 6.90
CA VAL A 136 10.59 -0.82 6.62
C VAL A 136 11.11 -0.17 7.90
N TYR A 137 10.38 -0.34 9.01
CA TYR A 137 10.76 0.18 10.31
C TYR A 137 12.07 -0.44 10.83
N ALA A 138 12.22 -1.77 10.72
CA ALA A 138 13.44 -2.46 11.08
C ALA A 138 14.66 -2.00 10.25
N ILE A 139 14.46 -1.77 8.94
CA ILE A 139 15.50 -1.22 8.06
C ILE A 139 15.89 0.17 8.50
N TRP A 140 14.93 1.05 8.72
CA TRP A 140 15.17 2.43 9.15
C TRP A 140 15.93 2.51 10.48
N ILE A 141 15.50 1.77 11.52
CA ILE A 141 16.22 1.70 12.80
C ILE A 141 17.63 1.10 12.60
N GLY A 142 17.73 0.03 11.81
CA GLY A 142 19.00 -0.60 11.50
C GLY A 142 20.01 0.35 10.85
N VAL A 143 19.55 1.22 9.96
CA VAL A 143 20.37 2.28 9.34
C VAL A 143 20.85 3.28 10.38
N GLY A 144 19.95 3.76 11.23
CA GLY A 144 20.27 4.68 12.29
C GLY A 144 21.31 4.13 13.28
N ILE A 145 21.12 2.88 13.72
CA ILE A 145 22.06 2.19 14.62
C ILE A 145 23.42 1.93 13.92
N LYS A 146 23.42 1.57 12.65
CA LYS A 146 24.66 1.33 11.89
C LYS A 146 25.49 2.58 11.72
N ARG A 147 24.85 3.76 11.56
CA ARG A 147 25.56 5.05 11.38
C ARG A 147 25.97 5.73 12.70
N HIS A 148 25.11 5.69 13.69
CA HIS A 148 25.28 6.46 14.94
C HIS A 148 25.42 5.58 16.19
N GLY A 149 25.46 4.24 16.01
CA GLY A 149 25.51 3.29 17.12
C GLY A 149 24.25 3.37 18.00
N VAL A 150 24.34 2.89 19.23
CA VAL A 150 23.22 2.93 20.21
C VAL A 150 22.80 4.37 20.55
N ARG A 151 23.68 5.36 20.33
CA ARG A 151 23.38 6.79 20.52
C ARG A 151 22.23 7.27 19.62
N TYR A 152 21.99 6.60 18.49
CA TYR A 152 20.86 6.89 17.60
C TYR A 152 19.52 6.88 18.32
N LEU A 153 19.28 5.92 19.21
CA LEU A 153 18.02 5.83 19.96
C LEU A 153 17.80 7.09 20.83
N LYS A 154 18.87 7.64 21.40
CA LYS A 154 18.80 8.90 22.14
C LYS A 154 18.57 10.09 21.21
N LEU A 155 19.23 10.13 20.05
CA LEU A 155 19.06 11.19 19.05
C LEU A 155 17.66 11.19 18.43
N ALA A 156 17.07 10.00 18.23
CA ALA A 156 15.71 9.86 17.69
C ALA A 156 14.62 10.32 18.68
N VAL A 157 14.94 10.42 19.97
CA VAL A 157 13.97 10.75 21.04
C VAL A 157 14.20 12.14 21.62
N VAL A 158 15.44 12.62 21.59
CA VAL A 158 15.82 13.93 22.15
C VAL A 158 16.19 14.88 21.01
N PRO A 159 15.28 15.75 20.55
CA PRO A 159 15.59 16.75 19.54
C PRO A 159 16.65 17.71 20.06
N SER A 160 17.62 18.07 19.21
CA SER A 160 18.63 19.06 19.53
C SER A 160 18.04 20.48 19.58
N GLY A 161 18.57 21.32 20.46
CA GLY A 161 18.17 22.73 20.56
C GLY A 161 16.94 23.03 21.42
N VAL A 162 16.37 22.03 22.12
CA VAL A 162 15.21 22.24 22.99
C VAL A 162 15.65 22.59 24.41
N PRO A 163 15.05 23.65 25.05
CA PRO A 163 15.32 23.99 26.44
C PRO A 163 15.04 22.82 27.39
N GLY A 164 15.94 22.58 28.36
CA GLY A 164 15.88 21.40 29.24
C GLY A 164 14.58 21.21 30.06
N TRP A 165 13.84 22.30 30.31
CA TRP A 165 12.58 22.23 31.08
C TRP A 165 11.42 21.62 30.31
N ILE A 166 11.48 21.55 28.95
CA ILE A 166 10.46 20.94 28.09
C ILE A 166 10.77 19.46 27.86
N LEU A 167 12.01 19.02 28.02
CA LEU A 167 12.44 17.63 27.78
C LEU A 167 11.58 16.55 28.49
N PRO A 168 11.17 16.70 29.76
CA PRO A 168 10.37 15.69 30.43
C PRO A 168 9.01 15.42 29.78
N LEU A 169 8.46 16.40 29.08
CA LEU A 169 7.21 16.27 28.33
C LEU A 169 7.46 15.79 26.89
N LEU A 170 8.52 16.31 26.26
CA LEU A 170 8.81 16.05 24.85
C LEU A 170 9.33 14.63 24.63
N VAL A 171 10.19 14.12 25.50
CA VAL A 171 10.79 12.78 25.39
C VAL A 171 9.74 11.67 25.35
N PRO A 172 8.76 11.55 26.27
CA PRO A 172 7.71 10.56 26.18
C PRO A 172 6.86 10.68 24.92
N LEU A 173 6.56 11.92 24.50
CA LEU A 173 5.77 12.17 23.30
C LEU A 173 6.52 11.71 22.04
N GLU A 174 7.81 12.00 21.94
CA GLU A 174 8.64 11.58 20.80
C GLU A 174 8.86 10.06 20.77
N ILE A 175 8.97 9.39 21.93
CA ILE A 175 8.99 7.93 22.02
C ILE A 175 7.72 7.35 21.45
N ILE A 176 6.55 7.80 21.90
CA ILE A 176 5.26 7.31 21.41
C ILE A 176 5.11 7.60 19.92
N SER A 177 5.42 8.83 19.50
CA SER A 177 5.34 9.23 18.09
C SER A 177 6.22 8.36 17.18
N THR A 178 7.49 8.21 17.54
CA THR A 178 8.49 7.55 16.69
C THR A 178 8.32 6.03 16.70
N PHE A 179 8.08 5.41 17.87
CA PHE A 179 8.10 3.95 17.99
C PHE A 179 6.71 3.30 17.85
N ILE A 180 5.64 4.04 18.07
CA ILE A 180 4.27 3.51 18.01
C ILE A 180 3.49 4.15 16.86
N VAL A 181 3.39 5.48 16.83
CA VAL A 181 2.49 6.18 15.92
C VAL A 181 2.97 6.06 14.47
N ARG A 182 4.26 6.27 14.19
CA ARG A 182 4.81 6.20 12.82
C ARG A 182 4.58 4.83 12.16
N PRO A 183 4.97 3.68 12.75
CA PRO A 183 4.72 2.38 12.12
C PRO A 183 3.23 2.05 12.05
N LEU A 184 2.44 2.43 13.06
CA LEU A 184 1.01 2.21 13.10
C LEU A 184 0.29 3.00 11.98
N THR A 185 0.55 4.29 11.86
CA THR A 185 -0.06 5.14 10.83
C THR A 185 0.38 4.74 9.42
N HIS A 186 1.62 4.29 9.26
CA HIS A 186 2.15 3.84 7.98
C HIS A 186 1.44 2.56 7.49
N SER A 187 1.21 1.60 8.39
CA SER A 187 0.47 0.36 8.09
C SER A 187 -1.03 0.59 7.93
N LEU A 188 -1.66 1.35 8.85
CA LEU A 188 -3.08 1.65 8.80
C LEU A 188 -3.47 2.42 7.53
N ARG A 189 -2.63 3.33 7.06
CA ARG A 189 -2.85 4.05 5.81
C ARG A 189 -2.95 3.09 4.64
N LEU A 190 -2.03 2.11 4.54
CA LEU A 190 -2.04 1.12 3.47
C LEU A 190 -3.29 0.24 3.53
N MET A 191 -3.66 -0.24 4.71
CA MET A 191 -4.86 -1.05 4.92
C MET A 191 -6.14 -0.25 4.65
N ALA A 192 -6.27 0.96 5.22
CA ALA A 192 -7.49 1.76 5.15
C ALA A 192 -7.82 2.20 3.71
N THR A 193 -6.82 2.64 2.95
CA THR A 193 -7.04 3.05 1.55
C THR A 193 -7.50 1.89 0.68
N MET A 194 -6.95 0.69 0.89
CA MET A 194 -7.35 -0.49 0.15
C MET A 194 -8.74 -0.97 0.53
N LEU A 195 -9.05 -1.02 1.84
CA LEU A 195 -10.34 -1.48 2.32
C LEU A 195 -11.47 -0.53 1.90
N SER A 196 -11.27 0.79 2.10
CA SER A 196 -12.30 1.79 1.80
C SER A 196 -12.61 1.88 0.29
N GLY A 197 -11.57 1.89 -0.57
CA GLY A 197 -11.75 1.95 -2.02
C GLY A 197 -12.54 0.75 -2.54
N HIS A 198 -12.13 -0.45 -2.16
CA HIS A 198 -12.81 -1.68 -2.56
C HIS A 198 -14.28 -1.74 -2.09
N MET A 199 -14.54 -1.36 -0.84
CA MET A 199 -15.91 -1.33 -0.29
C MET A 199 -16.82 -0.33 -1.01
N ILE A 200 -16.31 0.84 -1.39
CA ILE A 200 -17.08 1.86 -2.12
C ILE A 200 -17.47 1.32 -3.51
N VAL A 201 -16.56 0.72 -4.24
CA VAL A 201 -16.84 0.17 -5.57
C VAL A 201 -17.81 -1.01 -5.50
N MET A 202 -17.64 -1.90 -4.51
CA MET A 202 -18.58 -3.01 -4.29
C MET A 202 -19.99 -2.52 -3.94
N LEU A 203 -20.11 -1.53 -3.05
CA LEU A 203 -21.39 -0.94 -2.65
C LEU A 203 -22.09 -0.28 -3.84
N ALA A 204 -21.35 0.51 -4.63
CA ALA A 204 -21.91 1.18 -5.80
C ALA A 204 -22.36 0.16 -6.87
N GLY A 205 -21.59 -0.90 -7.12
CA GLY A 205 -21.96 -1.97 -8.04
C GLY A 205 -23.19 -2.76 -7.59
N ALA A 206 -23.22 -3.17 -6.32
CA ALA A 206 -24.37 -3.89 -5.74
C ALA A 206 -25.64 -3.02 -5.72
N GLY A 207 -25.50 -1.73 -5.35
CA GLY A 207 -26.61 -0.78 -5.34
C GLY A 207 -27.19 -0.54 -6.74
N ALA A 208 -26.32 -0.36 -7.74
CA ALA A 208 -26.76 -0.23 -9.14
C ALA A 208 -27.48 -1.46 -9.64
N ALA A 209 -26.94 -2.66 -9.37
CA ALA A 209 -27.57 -3.92 -9.76
C ALA A 209 -28.95 -4.07 -9.12
N TYR A 210 -29.09 -3.74 -7.83
CA TYR A 210 -30.37 -3.79 -7.13
C TYR A 210 -31.40 -2.80 -7.74
N LEU A 211 -31.00 -1.56 -7.99
CA LEU A 211 -31.90 -0.55 -8.58
C LEU A 211 -32.40 -0.92 -9.97
N ILE A 212 -31.59 -1.59 -10.78
CA ILE A 212 -31.94 -1.98 -12.13
C ILE A 212 -32.82 -3.24 -12.14
N THR A 213 -32.53 -4.23 -11.29
CA THR A 213 -33.14 -5.56 -11.39
C THR A 213 -34.38 -5.72 -10.52
N GLN A 214 -34.43 -5.06 -9.36
CA GLN A 214 -35.49 -5.29 -8.36
C GLN A 214 -36.58 -4.20 -8.33
N THR A 215 -36.33 -3.05 -8.93
CA THR A 215 -37.30 -1.95 -8.91
C THR A 215 -38.05 -1.89 -10.23
N GLY A 216 -39.38 -2.14 -10.22
CA GLY A 216 -40.24 -2.05 -11.39
C GLY A 216 -40.50 -0.62 -11.86
N SER A 217 -39.88 0.42 -11.26
CA SER A 217 -40.06 1.83 -11.60
C SER A 217 -39.00 2.31 -12.59
N LEU A 218 -39.39 2.84 -13.72
CA LEU A 218 -38.52 3.43 -14.75
C LEU A 218 -37.59 4.53 -14.18
N ALA A 219 -38.11 5.32 -13.22
CA ALA A 219 -37.30 6.36 -12.56
C ALA A 219 -36.13 5.77 -11.74
N LEU A 220 -36.37 4.68 -11.00
CA LEU A 220 -35.36 4.01 -10.22
C LEU A 220 -34.35 3.22 -11.10
N GLN A 221 -34.79 2.70 -12.23
CA GLN A 221 -33.89 2.11 -13.23
C GLN A 221 -32.98 3.19 -13.85
N GLY A 222 -33.49 4.38 -14.13
CA GLY A 222 -32.71 5.54 -14.58
C GLY A 222 -31.64 5.95 -13.56
N THR A 223 -31.99 5.99 -12.26
CA THR A 223 -31.00 6.26 -11.20
C THR A 223 -29.95 5.15 -11.11
N GLY A 224 -30.30 3.88 -11.35
CA GLY A 224 -29.35 2.77 -11.41
C GLY A 224 -28.28 2.96 -12.50
N ILE A 225 -28.67 3.48 -13.68
CA ILE A 225 -27.73 3.80 -14.76
C ILE A 225 -26.76 4.93 -14.33
N LEU A 226 -27.30 5.99 -13.67
CA LEU A 226 -26.45 7.06 -13.15
C LEU A 226 -25.45 6.55 -12.10
N VAL A 227 -25.86 5.60 -11.25
CA VAL A 227 -24.96 4.97 -10.27
C VAL A 227 -23.87 4.15 -10.97
N ILE A 228 -24.15 3.46 -12.09
CA ILE A 228 -23.12 2.77 -12.87
C ILE A 228 -22.10 3.76 -13.43
N LEU A 229 -22.54 4.86 -14.02
CA LEU A 229 -21.63 5.89 -14.54
C LEU A 229 -20.77 6.50 -13.42
N GLY A 230 -21.38 6.76 -12.25
CA GLY A 230 -20.67 7.18 -11.06
C GLY A 230 -19.65 6.12 -10.56
N SER A 231 -20.01 4.85 -10.60
CA SER A 231 -19.11 3.74 -10.22
C SER A 231 -17.88 3.68 -11.11
N VAL A 232 -18.01 3.94 -12.41
CA VAL A 232 -16.86 3.99 -13.33
C VAL A 232 -15.92 5.13 -12.95
N ALA A 233 -16.45 6.31 -12.63
CA ALA A 233 -15.64 7.43 -12.17
C ALA A 233 -14.94 7.13 -10.83
N LEU A 234 -15.65 6.51 -9.88
CA LEU A 234 -15.08 6.06 -8.61
C LEU A 234 -13.97 5.02 -8.81
N TYR A 235 -14.13 4.11 -9.76
CA TYR A 235 -13.10 3.12 -10.08
C TYR A 235 -11.81 3.76 -10.62
N PHE A 236 -11.91 4.77 -11.48
CA PHE A 236 -10.73 5.53 -11.91
C PHE A 236 -10.07 6.30 -10.76
N LEU A 237 -10.88 6.86 -9.86
CA LEU A 237 -10.37 7.50 -8.65
C LEU A 237 -9.64 6.49 -7.76
N GLU A 238 -10.17 5.27 -7.61
CA GLU A 238 -9.54 4.21 -6.83
C GLU A 238 -8.17 3.82 -7.43
N LEU A 239 -8.07 3.67 -8.76
CA LEU A 239 -6.80 3.42 -9.43
C LEU A 239 -5.77 4.53 -9.14
N LEU A 240 -6.20 5.79 -9.16
CA LEU A 240 -5.35 6.92 -8.81
C LEU A 240 -4.86 6.83 -7.36
N ILE A 241 -5.77 6.51 -6.42
CA ILE A 241 -5.44 6.35 -5.00
C ILE A 241 -4.46 5.19 -4.79
N MET A 242 -4.61 4.08 -5.49
CA MET A 242 -3.69 2.93 -5.44
C MET A 242 -2.27 3.30 -5.86
N TYR A 243 -2.14 4.07 -6.93
CA TYR A 243 -0.85 4.59 -7.37
C TYR A 243 -0.26 5.58 -6.37
N LEU A 244 -1.06 6.55 -5.93
CA LEU A 244 -0.66 7.57 -4.96
C LEU A 244 -0.23 6.95 -3.64
N GLN A 245 -0.92 5.89 -3.20
CA GLN A 245 -0.58 5.17 -1.98
C GLN A 245 0.81 4.49 -2.07
N ALA A 246 1.13 3.86 -3.21
CA ALA A 246 2.45 3.28 -3.42
C ALA A 246 3.55 4.37 -3.42
N PHE A 247 3.27 5.50 -4.05
CA PHE A 247 4.17 6.65 -4.05
C PHE A 247 4.41 7.20 -2.64
N VAL A 248 3.34 7.51 -1.89
CA VAL A 248 3.44 8.07 -0.53
C VAL A 248 4.11 7.09 0.43
N PHE A 249 3.83 5.78 0.32
CA PHE A 249 4.47 4.76 1.15
C PHE A 249 5.99 4.75 0.94
N THR A 250 6.42 4.78 -0.31
CA THR A 250 7.85 4.79 -0.68
C THR A 250 8.53 6.11 -0.30
N LEU A 251 7.85 7.24 -0.50
CA LEU A 251 8.32 8.57 -0.14
C LEU A 251 8.57 8.68 1.37
N LEU A 252 7.60 8.24 2.20
CA LEU A 252 7.76 8.24 3.66
C LEU A 252 8.89 7.32 4.10
N THR A 253 9.07 6.17 3.45
CA THR A 253 10.22 5.29 3.69
C THR A 253 11.54 6.03 3.43
N ALA A 254 11.64 6.76 2.31
CA ALA A 254 12.83 7.54 1.98
C ALA A 254 13.08 8.65 3.01
N ILE A 255 12.03 9.38 3.46
CA ILE A 255 12.12 10.42 4.49
C ILE A 255 12.60 9.84 5.82
N TYR A 256 12.10 8.67 6.23
CA TYR A 256 12.53 8.04 7.48
C TYR A 256 13.99 7.58 7.41
N ILE A 257 14.43 7.06 6.26
CA ILE A 257 15.84 6.70 6.03
C ILE A 257 16.71 7.95 6.05
N GLN A 258 16.30 9.04 5.41
CA GLN A 258 17.03 10.30 5.42
C GLN A 258 17.16 10.87 6.84
N GLY A 259 16.08 10.89 7.61
CA GLY A 259 16.12 11.31 9.01
C GLY A 259 17.06 10.47 9.88
N ALA A 260 17.19 9.15 9.58
CA ALA A 260 18.15 8.30 10.26
C ALA A 260 19.61 8.55 9.83
N ILE A 261 19.81 9.01 8.59
CA ILE A 261 21.13 9.35 8.05
C ILE A 261 21.63 10.67 8.66
N ASP A 262 20.77 11.67 8.75
CA ASP A 262 21.10 13.06 9.15
C ASP A 262 20.89 13.30 10.66
N ALA A 263 20.65 12.28 11.45
CA ALA A 263 20.32 12.40 12.88
C ALA A 263 21.38 13.16 13.74
N ASN A 264 22.58 13.37 13.24
CA ASN A 264 23.63 14.18 13.91
C ASN A 264 23.73 15.64 13.41
N ASP A 265 23.07 15.98 12.31
CA ASP A 265 23.21 17.30 11.68
C ASP A 265 22.17 18.33 12.22
N HIS A 266 21.39 17.90 13.22
CA HIS A 266 20.39 18.71 13.93
C HIS A 266 20.82 18.93 15.39
#